data_c44b30e5129ad219fa4bfe578dabd145
#
_entry.id   c44b30e5129ad219fa4bfe578dabd145
#
_cell.length_a   1.000
_cell.length_b   1.000
_cell.length_c   1.000
_cell.angle_alpha   90.00
_cell.angle_beta   90.00
_cell.angle_gamma   90.00
#
_symmetry.space_group_name_H-M   'P 1'
#
loop_
_entity.id
_entity.type
_entity.pdbx_description
1 polymer ?
#
loop_
_entity_poly.entity_id
_entity_poly.type
_entity_poly.pdbx_seq_one_letter_code
_entity_poly.pdbx_strand_id
1 'polypeptide(L)'
;MKYRSDEAYVVYCSSDLFSEVCAVAMTSLFENNKHFKSISVFVIDDAISEKNKKRINSIAKKYSRNVVFIPLPVASEFYGDERFNLKSLGHTYARMILGDIIPTEVERIISLDSDTMVLGKIDELWNTEMGDHPIAGVDDCMGKVALVKTQHLPANCAHCNAGMFLIDLSIWRKENWTNKFFLYMKGLFDKGIALGGYEEEVMNKLLHKRMLVLPPKFNLMTLEQVLSYKEIWKFRQPVHYYTEKEIQEAKNHPVITHTTNFFYIRKRIFEEGSDHPQRKNYVKYRKLTPWATEPAMSMNSTFKQRIQKNIWHWMPRFMAIKVANFVRNEVRPRLEKKRDDE
;
A
#
# COMPACT_ATOMS: atom_id res chain seq x y z
N MET A 1 20.84 -20.05 3.59
CA MET A 1 19.64 -19.25 3.26
C MET A 1 18.45 -19.85 4.01
N LYS A 2 17.72 -19.05 4.77
CA LYS A 2 16.56 -19.50 5.57
C LYS A 2 15.32 -19.77 4.71
N TYR A 3 15.22 -19.12 3.53
CA TYR A 3 14.07 -19.19 2.63
C TYR A 3 14.47 -19.73 1.26
N ARG A 4 13.54 -20.42 0.57
CA ARG A 4 13.77 -20.88 -0.80
C ARG A 4 13.70 -19.69 -1.74
N SER A 5 14.76 -19.47 -2.51
CA SER A 5 14.87 -18.35 -3.44
C SER A 5 13.96 -18.44 -4.67
N ASP A 6 13.41 -19.64 -4.95
CA ASP A 6 12.56 -19.96 -6.10
C ASP A 6 11.06 -20.09 -5.75
N GLU A 7 10.70 -19.87 -4.47
CA GLU A 7 9.33 -19.90 -3.98
C GLU A 7 9.00 -18.58 -3.27
N ALA A 8 7.90 -17.93 -3.61
CA ALA A 8 7.49 -16.68 -2.99
C ALA A 8 6.04 -16.71 -2.51
N TYR A 9 5.78 -15.97 -1.43
CA TYR A 9 4.46 -15.76 -0.86
C TYR A 9 4.10 -14.29 -0.93
N VAL A 10 2.90 -13.99 -1.43
CA VAL A 10 2.41 -12.62 -1.58
C VAL A 10 1.01 -12.54 -1.00
N VAL A 11 0.68 -11.45 -0.32
CA VAL A 11 -0.68 -11.20 0.18
C VAL A 11 -1.22 -9.88 -0.36
N TYR A 12 -2.48 -9.90 -0.78
CA TYR A 12 -3.29 -8.74 -1.10
C TYR A 12 -4.49 -8.67 -0.17
N CYS A 13 -4.96 -7.45 0.13
CA CYS A 13 -6.27 -7.24 0.74
C CYS A 13 -7.20 -6.66 -0.33
N SER A 14 -8.38 -7.26 -0.55
CA SER A 14 -9.28 -6.79 -1.60
C SER A 14 -10.74 -6.99 -1.25
N SER A 15 -11.58 -6.05 -1.70
CA SER A 15 -13.03 -6.18 -1.68
C SER A 15 -13.56 -6.56 -3.07
N ASP A 16 -14.86 -6.88 -3.15
CA ASP A 16 -15.48 -7.23 -4.43
C ASP A 16 -15.33 -6.13 -5.49
N LEU A 17 -15.49 -4.86 -5.08
CA LEU A 17 -15.32 -3.70 -5.95
C LEU A 17 -13.90 -3.60 -6.54
N PHE A 18 -12.87 -3.94 -5.76
CA PHE A 18 -11.48 -3.87 -6.17
C PHE A 18 -10.92 -5.17 -6.77
N SER A 19 -11.77 -6.19 -6.97
CA SER A 19 -11.36 -7.49 -7.53
C SER A 19 -10.68 -7.39 -8.90
N GLU A 20 -11.15 -6.49 -9.79
CA GLU A 20 -10.50 -6.22 -11.07
C GLU A 20 -9.09 -5.66 -10.87
N VAL A 21 -8.94 -4.67 -9.98
CA VAL A 21 -7.65 -3.99 -9.73
C VAL A 21 -6.66 -4.98 -9.14
N CYS A 22 -7.07 -5.76 -8.14
CA CYS A 22 -6.29 -6.84 -7.55
C CYS A 22 -5.88 -7.90 -8.60
N ALA A 23 -6.80 -8.30 -9.47
CA ALA A 23 -6.53 -9.24 -10.55
C ALA A 23 -5.48 -8.72 -11.54
N VAL A 24 -5.48 -7.42 -11.85
CA VAL A 24 -4.46 -6.78 -12.67
C VAL A 24 -3.11 -6.76 -11.97
N ALA A 25 -3.08 -6.44 -10.67
CA ALA A 25 -1.88 -6.49 -9.84
C ALA A 25 -1.26 -7.90 -9.84
N MET A 26 -2.07 -8.93 -9.54
CA MET A 26 -1.65 -10.33 -9.56
C MET A 26 -1.15 -10.78 -10.94
N THR A 27 -1.84 -10.36 -12.01
CA THR A 27 -1.41 -10.69 -13.39
C THR A 27 -0.05 -10.07 -13.69
N SER A 28 0.20 -8.84 -13.26
CA SER A 28 1.50 -8.19 -13.44
C SER A 28 2.61 -8.93 -12.67
N LEU A 29 2.33 -9.39 -11.45
CA LEU A 29 3.24 -10.22 -10.66
C LEU A 29 3.60 -11.50 -11.40
N PHE A 30 2.60 -12.24 -11.87
CA PHE A 30 2.82 -13.53 -12.54
C PHE A 30 3.52 -13.38 -13.87
N GLU A 31 3.17 -12.37 -14.69
CA GLU A 31 3.80 -12.13 -16.00
C GLU A 31 5.30 -11.85 -15.87
N ASN A 32 5.72 -11.06 -14.88
CA ASN A 32 7.11 -10.63 -14.73
C ASN A 32 7.96 -11.60 -13.87
N ASN A 33 7.33 -12.64 -13.28
CA ASN A 33 8.00 -13.56 -12.38
C ASN A 33 7.72 -15.05 -12.71
N LYS A 34 7.66 -15.37 -14.01
CA LYS A 34 7.44 -16.73 -14.49
C LYS A 34 8.56 -17.71 -14.12
N HIS A 35 9.75 -17.20 -13.87
CA HIS A 35 10.94 -17.98 -13.52
C HIS A 35 10.87 -18.56 -12.08
N PHE A 36 10.06 -18.00 -11.19
CA PHE A 36 9.82 -18.64 -9.88
C PHE A 36 9.17 -19.99 -10.07
N LYS A 37 9.65 -21.00 -9.33
CA LYS A 37 9.06 -22.34 -9.29
C LYS A 37 7.62 -22.28 -8.79
N SER A 38 7.40 -21.55 -7.70
CA SER A 38 6.07 -21.28 -7.17
C SER A 38 5.91 -19.85 -6.68
N ILE A 39 4.71 -19.30 -6.89
CA ILE A 39 4.24 -18.09 -6.23
C ILE A 39 2.86 -18.41 -5.68
N SER A 40 2.71 -18.40 -4.36
CA SER A 40 1.43 -18.56 -3.68
C SER A 40 0.91 -17.19 -3.27
N VAL A 41 -0.31 -16.87 -3.67
CA VAL A 41 -0.96 -15.61 -3.34
C VAL A 41 -2.06 -15.86 -2.34
N PHE A 42 -2.03 -15.14 -1.23
CA PHE A 42 -3.14 -15.04 -0.29
C PHE A 42 -3.94 -13.78 -0.62
N VAL A 43 -5.26 -13.89 -0.64
CA VAL A 43 -6.16 -12.75 -0.79
C VAL A 43 -7.00 -12.65 0.47
N ILE A 44 -6.78 -11.61 1.26
CA ILE A 44 -7.67 -11.29 2.38
C ILE A 44 -8.98 -10.81 1.79
N ASP A 45 -10.00 -11.62 1.94
CA ASP A 45 -11.28 -11.53 1.26
C ASP A 45 -12.27 -10.69 2.06
N ASP A 46 -12.44 -9.43 1.65
CA ASP A 46 -13.48 -8.54 2.14
C ASP A 46 -14.74 -8.67 1.25
N ALA A 47 -15.48 -9.76 1.47
CA ALA A 47 -16.74 -10.08 0.79
C ALA A 47 -16.62 -10.14 -0.75
N ILE A 48 -15.56 -10.71 -1.27
CA ILE A 48 -15.39 -10.94 -2.72
C ILE A 48 -16.44 -11.98 -3.17
N SER A 49 -17.19 -11.65 -4.22
CA SER A 49 -18.21 -12.55 -4.78
C SER A 49 -17.59 -13.81 -5.38
N GLU A 50 -18.32 -14.91 -5.32
CA GLU A 50 -17.91 -16.19 -5.91
C GLU A 50 -17.61 -16.08 -7.42
N LYS A 51 -18.31 -15.18 -8.12
CA LYS A 51 -18.02 -14.85 -9.52
C LYS A 51 -16.60 -14.29 -9.66
N ASN A 52 -16.23 -13.32 -8.84
CA ASN A 52 -14.91 -12.69 -8.89
C ASN A 52 -13.81 -13.61 -8.38
N LYS A 53 -14.06 -14.43 -7.35
CA LYS A 53 -13.13 -15.48 -6.91
C LYS A 53 -12.82 -16.48 -8.04
N LYS A 54 -13.84 -16.94 -8.76
CA LYS A 54 -13.66 -17.84 -9.93
C LYS A 54 -12.81 -17.18 -11.02
N ARG A 55 -13.00 -15.90 -11.29
CA ARG A 55 -12.20 -15.13 -12.26
C ARG A 55 -10.74 -14.99 -11.82
N ILE A 56 -10.49 -14.65 -10.56
CA ILE A 56 -9.13 -14.57 -10.00
C ILE A 56 -8.45 -15.94 -10.06
N ASN A 57 -9.15 -17.01 -9.67
CA ASN A 57 -8.62 -18.37 -9.75
C ASN A 57 -8.29 -18.79 -11.20
N SER A 58 -9.05 -18.32 -12.20
CA SER A 58 -8.75 -18.61 -13.60
C SER A 58 -7.42 -17.99 -14.06
N ILE A 59 -7.05 -16.82 -13.53
CA ILE A 59 -5.74 -16.20 -13.75
C ILE A 59 -4.65 -17.06 -13.12
N ALA A 60 -4.78 -17.42 -11.86
CA ALA A 60 -3.81 -18.25 -11.17
C ALA A 60 -3.57 -19.58 -11.92
N LYS A 61 -4.65 -20.23 -12.33
CA LYS A 61 -4.58 -21.47 -13.12
C LYS A 61 -3.82 -21.28 -14.44
N LYS A 62 -4.06 -20.16 -15.15
CA LYS A 62 -3.36 -19.84 -16.41
C LYS A 62 -1.84 -19.75 -16.23
N TYR A 63 -1.38 -19.27 -15.08
CA TYR A 63 0.06 -19.13 -14.76
C TYR A 63 0.61 -20.30 -13.93
N SER A 64 -0.17 -21.35 -13.68
CA SER A 64 0.22 -22.47 -12.79
C SER A 64 0.63 -21.95 -11.40
N ARG A 65 -0.16 -21.03 -10.85
CA ARG A 65 0.04 -20.42 -9.54
C ARG A 65 -1.10 -20.77 -8.59
N ASN A 66 -0.87 -20.60 -7.29
CA ASN A 66 -1.86 -20.86 -6.26
C ASN A 66 -2.44 -19.57 -5.70
N VAL A 67 -3.76 -19.52 -5.50
CA VAL A 67 -4.45 -18.43 -4.81
C VAL A 67 -5.33 -19.00 -3.70
N VAL A 68 -5.17 -18.48 -2.50
CA VAL A 68 -5.94 -18.85 -1.31
C VAL A 68 -6.69 -17.62 -0.83
N PHE A 69 -8.01 -17.71 -0.76
CA PHE A 69 -8.84 -16.66 -0.17
C PHE A 69 -8.97 -16.89 1.33
N ILE A 70 -8.59 -15.91 2.13
CA ILE A 70 -8.74 -15.91 3.58
C ILE A 70 -9.85 -14.92 3.92
N PRO A 71 -11.00 -15.36 4.46
CA PRO A 71 -12.07 -14.46 4.85
C PRO A 71 -11.57 -13.41 5.84
N LEU A 72 -11.98 -12.15 5.65
CA LEU A 72 -11.60 -11.07 6.56
C LEU A 72 -12.13 -11.37 7.96
N PRO A 73 -11.27 -11.61 8.95
CA PRO A 73 -11.71 -11.93 10.29
C PRO A 73 -12.41 -10.74 10.92
N VAL A 74 -13.42 -11.01 11.71
CA VAL A 74 -14.03 -9.98 12.59
C VAL A 74 -13.12 -9.84 13.80
N ALA A 75 -12.65 -8.64 14.09
CA ALA A 75 -11.68 -8.40 15.15
C ALA A 75 -12.22 -8.80 16.54
N SER A 76 -13.53 -8.76 16.76
CA SER A 76 -14.17 -9.27 17.97
C SER A 76 -13.93 -10.76 18.17
N GLU A 77 -13.82 -11.56 17.11
CA GLU A 77 -13.49 -13.00 17.20
C GLU A 77 -12.05 -13.22 17.65
N PHE A 78 -11.12 -12.33 17.26
CA PHE A 78 -9.71 -12.41 17.62
C PHE A 78 -9.40 -11.81 19.00
N TYR A 79 -10.03 -10.67 19.33
CA TYR A 79 -9.62 -9.84 20.46
C TYR A 79 -10.68 -9.66 21.53
N GLY A 80 -11.90 -10.19 21.31
CA GLY A 80 -13.02 -10.07 22.27
C GLY A 80 -13.52 -8.63 22.48
N ASP A 81 -13.23 -7.71 21.57
CA ASP A 81 -13.60 -6.30 21.66
C ASP A 81 -14.19 -5.83 20.32
N GLU A 82 -15.50 -5.53 20.31
CA GLU A 82 -16.27 -5.16 19.11
C GLU A 82 -15.75 -3.90 18.39
N ARG A 83 -15.01 -3.03 19.10
CA ARG A 83 -14.39 -1.84 18.51
C ARG A 83 -13.35 -2.19 17.44
N PHE A 84 -12.83 -3.42 17.45
CA PHE A 84 -11.86 -3.94 16.48
C PHE A 84 -12.50 -4.69 15.31
N ASN A 85 -13.70 -4.32 14.95
CA ASN A 85 -14.34 -4.90 13.77
C ASN A 85 -13.61 -4.41 12.51
N LEU A 86 -12.85 -5.29 11.86
CA LEU A 86 -12.07 -4.98 10.66
C LEU A 86 -12.94 -4.53 9.48
N LYS A 87 -14.22 -4.92 9.43
CA LYS A 87 -15.14 -4.39 8.42
C LYS A 87 -15.45 -2.91 8.63
N SER A 88 -15.47 -2.45 9.88
CA SER A 88 -15.67 -1.04 10.22
C SER A 88 -14.40 -0.22 10.13
N LEU A 89 -13.26 -0.80 10.55
CA LEU A 89 -11.94 -0.14 10.44
C LEU A 89 -11.42 -0.11 9.01
N GLY A 90 -11.76 -1.12 8.19
CA GLY A 90 -11.29 -1.30 6.83
C GLY A 90 -10.41 -2.54 6.68
N HIS A 91 -10.47 -3.17 5.51
CA HIS A 91 -9.74 -4.40 5.21
C HIS A 91 -8.21 -4.24 5.26
N THR A 92 -7.68 -3.01 5.15
CA THR A 92 -6.24 -2.73 5.23
C THR A 92 -5.67 -3.07 6.60
N TYR A 93 -6.46 -2.94 7.67
CA TYR A 93 -6.06 -3.33 9.02
C TYR A 93 -5.77 -4.83 9.19
N ALA A 94 -6.24 -5.70 8.27
CA ALA A 94 -5.88 -7.11 8.25
C ALA A 94 -4.37 -7.34 8.11
N ARG A 95 -3.63 -6.38 7.61
CA ARG A 95 -2.16 -6.43 7.51
C ARG A 95 -1.49 -6.59 8.88
N MET A 96 -2.08 -6.03 9.93
CA MET A 96 -1.54 -6.12 11.30
C MET A 96 -1.71 -7.50 11.94
N ILE A 97 -2.62 -8.33 11.42
CA ILE A 97 -2.89 -9.68 11.93
C ILE A 97 -2.34 -10.80 11.03
N LEU A 98 -1.51 -10.48 10.04
CA LEU A 98 -0.97 -11.48 9.11
C LEU A 98 -0.23 -12.62 9.83
N GLY A 99 0.41 -12.34 10.97
CA GLY A 99 1.05 -13.37 11.78
C GLY A 99 0.12 -14.49 12.22
N ASP A 100 -1.16 -14.18 12.42
CA ASP A 100 -2.15 -15.11 12.96
C ASP A 100 -3.01 -15.77 11.87
N ILE A 101 -3.23 -15.08 10.74
CA ILE A 101 -4.11 -15.57 9.67
C ILE A 101 -3.39 -16.26 8.53
N ILE A 102 -2.09 -16.01 8.35
CA ILE A 102 -1.26 -16.70 7.35
C ILE A 102 -0.75 -18.03 7.95
N PRO A 103 -0.78 -19.16 7.20
CA PRO A 103 -0.30 -20.45 7.67
C PRO A 103 1.09 -20.39 8.30
N THR A 104 1.30 -21.16 9.36
CA THR A 104 2.52 -21.10 10.19
C THR A 104 3.79 -21.50 9.45
N GLU A 105 3.66 -22.34 8.43
CA GLU A 105 4.76 -22.73 7.54
C GLU A 105 5.26 -21.59 6.63
N VAL A 106 4.47 -20.54 6.47
CA VAL A 106 4.89 -19.33 5.74
C VAL A 106 5.66 -18.43 6.69
N GLU A 107 6.97 -18.40 6.56
CA GLU A 107 7.85 -17.61 7.43
C GLU A 107 8.11 -16.19 6.91
N ARG A 108 7.89 -15.93 5.61
CA ARG A 108 8.09 -14.62 4.96
C ARG A 108 6.99 -14.36 3.94
N ILE A 109 6.57 -13.11 3.82
CA ILE A 109 5.53 -12.72 2.86
C ILE A 109 5.76 -11.29 2.34
N ILE A 110 5.45 -11.04 1.06
CA ILE A 110 5.34 -9.70 0.50
C ILE A 110 3.87 -9.28 0.60
N SER A 111 3.59 -8.22 1.34
CA SER A 111 2.25 -7.60 1.39
C SER A 111 2.17 -6.48 0.36
N LEU A 112 1.17 -6.53 -0.51
CA LEU A 112 0.95 -5.55 -1.57
C LEU A 112 -0.48 -5.00 -1.52
N ASP A 113 -0.61 -3.70 -1.79
CA ASP A 113 -1.92 -3.11 -2.06
C ASP A 113 -2.46 -3.56 -3.41
N SER A 114 -3.78 -3.68 -3.52
CA SER A 114 -4.45 -4.09 -4.76
C SER A 114 -4.19 -3.14 -5.94
N ASP A 115 -3.83 -1.89 -5.69
CA ASP A 115 -3.52 -0.90 -6.73
C ASP A 115 -2.00 -0.74 -6.98
N THR A 116 -1.22 -1.77 -6.65
CA THR A 116 0.18 -1.89 -7.08
C THR A 116 0.30 -2.62 -8.42
N MET A 117 1.41 -2.43 -9.13
CA MET A 117 1.78 -3.23 -10.29
C MET A 117 3.24 -3.68 -10.18
N VAL A 118 3.47 -4.97 -10.33
CA VAL A 118 4.81 -5.55 -10.39
C VAL A 118 5.30 -5.50 -11.83
N LEU A 119 6.29 -4.64 -12.11
CA LEU A 119 6.82 -4.38 -13.46
C LEU A 119 8.17 -5.05 -13.70
N GLY A 120 8.81 -5.55 -12.66
CA GLY A 120 10.12 -6.20 -12.69
C GLY A 120 10.15 -7.51 -11.91
N LYS A 121 11.36 -8.07 -11.81
CA LYS A 121 11.63 -9.29 -11.03
C LYS A 121 11.66 -8.96 -9.54
N ILE A 122 11.01 -9.78 -8.72
CA ILE A 122 10.96 -9.60 -7.27
C ILE A 122 12.07 -10.33 -6.52
N ASP A 123 13.02 -10.96 -7.21
CA ASP A 123 14.09 -11.79 -6.61
C ASP A 123 14.88 -11.02 -5.56
N GLU A 124 15.31 -9.79 -5.88
CA GLU A 124 16.08 -8.96 -4.97
C GLU A 124 15.26 -8.59 -3.72
N LEU A 125 13.98 -8.23 -3.90
CA LEU A 125 13.07 -7.96 -2.78
C LEU A 125 12.87 -9.22 -1.93
N TRP A 126 12.56 -10.35 -2.57
CA TRP A 126 12.29 -11.60 -1.88
C TRP A 126 13.50 -12.10 -1.08
N ASN A 127 14.71 -11.93 -1.61
CA ASN A 127 15.96 -12.38 -0.99
C ASN A 127 16.61 -11.32 -0.09
N THR A 128 15.95 -10.19 0.19
CA THR A 128 16.46 -9.16 1.10
C THR A 128 16.82 -9.76 2.46
N GLU A 129 18.02 -9.51 2.93
CA GLU A 129 18.45 -9.88 4.28
C GLU A 129 17.83 -8.91 5.30
N MET A 130 16.89 -9.41 6.07
CA MET A 130 16.14 -8.58 7.02
C MET A 130 16.80 -8.50 8.41
N GLY A 131 17.82 -9.34 8.70
CA GLY A 131 18.45 -9.39 10.02
C GLY A 131 17.42 -9.70 11.12
N ASP A 132 17.30 -8.80 12.08
CA ASP A 132 16.34 -8.85 13.17
C ASP A 132 15.09 -7.98 12.95
N HIS A 133 14.93 -7.40 11.74
CA HIS A 133 13.78 -6.57 11.41
C HIS A 133 12.55 -7.42 11.09
N PRO A 134 11.41 -7.22 11.78
CA PRO A 134 10.16 -7.93 11.47
C PRO A 134 9.51 -7.49 10.16
N ILE A 135 9.87 -6.30 9.67
CA ILE A 135 9.28 -5.68 8.49
C ILE A 135 10.29 -4.82 7.74
N ALA A 136 10.15 -4.76 6.42
CA ALA A 136 10.87 -3.85 5.55
C ALA A 136 9.90 -3.14 4.62
N GLY A 137 10.16 -1.86 4.32
CA GLY A 137 9.27 -1.03 3.50
C GLY A 137 10.01 0.12 2.83
N VAL A 138 9.30 0.89 2.01
CA VAL A 138 9.84 2.04 1.26
C VAL A 138 9.36 3.35 1.88
N ASP A 139 10.30 4.27 2.11
CA ASP A 139 10.03 5.58 2.73
C ASP A 139 9.09 6.46 1.87
N ASP A 140 8.06 7.05 2.49
CA ASP A 140 7.04 7.93 1.87
C ASP A 140 7.42 9.42 1.91
N CYS A 141 8.66 9.78 1.83
CA CYS A 141 9.11 11.19 1.77
C CYS A 141 8.32 12.16 2.69
N MET A 142 8.09 11.79 3.95
CA MET A 142 7.33 12.61 4.88
C MET A 142 8.12 13.83 5.36
N GLY A 143 7.46 15.00 5.35
CA GLY A 143 8.00 16.22 5.95
C GLY A 143 7.82 16.25 7.47
N LYS A 144 8.65 17.05 8.16
CA LYS A 144 8.66 17.18 9.63
C LYS A 144 7.27 17.47 10.21
N VAL A 145 6.49 18.35 9.59
CA VAL A 145 5.16 18.72 10.07
C VAL A 145 4.22 17.50 10.04
N ALA A 146 4.23 16.74 8.95
CA ALA A 146 3.42 15.54 8.82
C ALA A 146 3.86 14.46 9.82
N LEU A 147 5.16 14.19 9.94
CA LEU A 147 5.68 13.20 10.89
C LEU A 147 5.29 13.51 12.33
N VAL A 148 5.53 14.76 12.79
CA VAL A 148 5.36 15.12 14.20
C VAL A 148 3.90 15.39 14.56
N LYS A 149 3.19 16.18 13.73
CA LYS A 149 1.84 16.65 14.07
C LYS A 149 0.71 15.70 13.62
N THR A 150 0.92 14.98 12.53
CA THR A 150 -0.11 14.09 11.98
C THR A 150 0.14 12.63 12.34
N GLN A 151 1.42 12.17 12.27
CA GLN A 151 1.78 10.78 12.53
C GLN A 151 2.31 10.55 13.96
N HIS A 152 2.48 11.61 14.74
CA HIS A 152 3.02 11.55 16.11
C HIS A 152 4.33 10.75 16.23
N LEU A 153 5.18 10.87 15.18
CA LEU A 153 6.46 10.21 15.06
C LEU A 153 7.63 11.16 15.36
N PRO A 154 8.84 10.63 15.65
CA PRO A 154 10.04 11.45 15.73
C PRO A 154 10.29 12.22 14.42
N ALA A 155 10.80 13.45 14.57
CA ALA A 155 10.99 14.37 13.43
C ALA A 155 12.04 13.91 12.39
N ASN A 156 12.79 12.86 12.68
CA ASN A 156 13.91 12.37 11.88
C ASN A 156 13.86 10.87 11.58
N CYS A 157 12.68 10.25 11.67
CA CYS A 157 12.53 8.84 11.31
C CYS A 157 12.00 8.67 9.89
N ALA A 158 12.30 7.50 9.29
CA ALA A 158 11.63 7.04 8.09
C ALA A 158 10.15 6.73 8.41
N HIS A 159 9.28 6.96 7.44
CA HIS A 159 7.89 6.58 7.45
C HIS A 159 7.61 5.77 6.19
N CYS A 160 7.42 4.46 6.33
CA CYS A 160 7.23 3.60 5.17
C CYS A 160 5.76 3.54 4.76
N ASN A 161 5.53 3.65 3.45
CA ASN A 161 4.21 3.53 2.87
C ASN A 161 3.73 2.08 2.88
N ALA A 162 2.48 1.86 3.29
CA ALA A 162 1.89 0.54 3.46
C ALA A 162 1.57 -0.21 2.15
N GLY A 163 1.71 0.43 0.99
CA GLY A 163 1.45 -0.21 -0.30
C GLY A 163 2.34 -1.41 -0.62
N MET A 164 3.51 -1.49 0.00
CA MET A 164 4.40 -2.64 -0.08
C MET A 164 5.18 -2.83 1.23
N PHE A 165 5.10 -4.02 1.80
CA PHE A 165 5.96 -4.48 2.88
C PHE A 165 6.50 -5.88 2.59
N LEU A 166 7.76 -6.10 2.94
CA LEU A 166 8.31 -7.45 3.13
C LEU A 166 8.28 -7.75 4.63
N ILE A 167 7.63 -8.84 5.02
CA ILE A 167 7.38 -9.18 6.43
C ILE A 167 8.04 -10.52 6.76
N ASP A 168 8.86 -10.56 7.81
CA ASP A 168 9.32 -11.80 8.43
C ASP A 168 8.28 -12.25 9.47
N LEU A 169 7.43 -13.19 9.08
CA LEU A 169 6.36 -13.71 9.93
C LEU A 169 6.88 -14.53 11.10
N SER A 170 8.10 -15.08 11.02
CA SER A 170 8.73 -15.79 12.14
C SER A 170 9.06 -14.83 13.28
N ILE A 171 9.69 -13.69 12.95
CA ILE A 171 9.99 -12.63 13.92
C ILE A 171 8.68 -12.00 14.42
N TRP A 172 7.74 -11.74 13.51
CA TRP A 172 6.43 -11.15 13.83
C TRP A 172 5.69 -11.97 14.88
N ARG A 173 5.58 -13.29 14.69
CA ARG A 173 4.93 -14.22 15.62
C ARG A 173 5.69 -14.33 16.93
N LYS A 174 7.03 -14.53 16.86
CA LYS A 174 7.90 -14.65 18.04
C LYS A 174 7.78 -13.43 18.95
N GLU A 175 7.71 -12.23 18.39
CA GLU A 175 7.62 -10.96 19.13
C GLU A 175 6.18 -10.53 19.42
N ASN A 176 5.18 -11.29 18.95
CA ASN A 176 3.77 -11.04 19.14
C ASN A 176 3.32 -9.64 18.70
N TRP A 177 3.69 -9.25 17.47
CA TRP A 177 3.39 -7.92 16.93
C TRP A 177 1.90 -7.68 16.78
N THR A 178 1.10 -8.67 16.39
CA THR A 178 -0.37 -8.56 16.32
C THR A 178 -0.95 -8.05 17.64
N ASN A 179 -0.55 -8.66 18.76
CA ASN A 179 -1.04 -8.22 20.07
C ASN A 179 -0.53 -6.82 20.46
N LYS A 180 0.71 -6.45 20.08
CA LYS A 180 1.24 -5.10 20.32
C LYS A 180 0.40 -4.04 19.60
N PHE A 181 0.01 -4.27 18.35
CA PHE A 181 -0.89 -3.38 17.61
C PHE A 181 -2.25 -3.27 18.28
N PHE A 182 -2.83 -4.41 18.64
CA PHE A 182 -4.10 -4.45 19.34
C PHE A 182 -4.08 -3.63 20.63
N LEU A 183 -3.10 -3.86 21.50
CA LEU A 183 -2.97 -3.15 22.77
C LEU A 183 -2.79 -1.64 22.58
N TYR A 184 -2.01 -1.24 21.57
CA TYR A 184 -1.83 0.17 21.23
C TYR A 184 -3.15 0.82 20.79
N MET A 185 -3.85 0.22 19.84
CA MET A 185 -5.15 0.72 19.38
C MET A 185 -6.19 0.75 20.49
N LYS A 186 -6.23 -0.33 21.30
CA LYS A 186 -7.11 -0.36 22.49
C LYS A 186 -6.86 0.81 23.41
N GLY A 187 -5.59 1.11 23.69
CA GLY A 187 -5.22 2.25 24.52
C GLY A 187 -5.62 3.61 23.94
N LEU A 188 -5.71 3.75 22.61
CA LEU A 188 -6.24 4.95 21.96
C LEU A 188 -7.77 5.02 22.11
N PHE A 189 -8.47 3.92 21.82
CA PHE A 189 -9.94 3.86 21.93
C PHE A 189 -10.44 4.07 23.36
N ASP A 190 -9.72 3.53 24.35
CA ASP A 190 -10.05 3.74 25.78
C ASP A 190 -9.91 5.22 26.22
N LYS A 191 -9.12 6.00 25.48
CA LYS A 191 -8.97 7.46 25.68
C LYS A 191 -9.89 8.28 24.79
N GLY A 192 -10.77 7.67 23.99
CA GLY A 192 -11.62 8.36 23.03
C GLY A 192 -10.88 8.93 21.82
N ILE A 193 -9.61 8.52 21.60
CA ILE A 193 -8.82 8.98 20.45
C ILE A 193 -9.14 8.13 19.23
N ALA A 194 -9.67 8.78 18.19
CA ALA A 194 -9.89 8.11 16.91
C ALA A 194 -8.55 7.92 16.17
N LEU A 195 -8.42 6.80 15.45
CA LEU A 195 -7.29 6.59 14.54
C LEU A 195 -7.41 7.59 13.37
N GLY A 196 -6.47 8.50 13.26
CA GLY A 196 -6.46 9.57 12.25
C GLY A 196 -5.97 9.13 10.88
N GLY A 197 -5.12 8.14 10.85
CA GLY A 197 -4.56 7.51 9.67
C GLY A 197 -4.71 6.00 9.77
N TYR A 198 -4.98 5.35 8.70
CA TYR A 198 -5.17 3.91 8.56
C TYR A 198 -4.12 3.07 9.31
N GLU A 199 -4.07 1.77 9.09
CA GLU A 199 -3.08 0.84 9.67
C GLU A 199 -1.62 1.30 9.47
N GLU A 200 -1.34 2.07 8.41
CA GLU A 200 -0.01 2.63 8.12
C GLU A 200 0.53 3.49 9.27
N GLU A 201 -0.32 4.32 9.88
CA GLU A 201 0.06 5.13 11.05
C GLU A 201 0.45 4.25 12.23
N VAL A 202 -0.39 3.26 12.57
CA VAL A 202 -0.16 2.36 13.70
C VAL A 202 1.11 1.54 13.51
N MET A 203 1.31 1.00 12.30
CA MET A 203 2.50 0.21 11.96
C MET A 203 3.77 1.04 12.05
N ASN A 204 3.78 2.23 11.44
CA ASN A 204 4.93 3.13 11.54
C ASN A 204 5.18 3.57 12.98
N LYS A 205 4.12 3.87 13.76
CA LYS A 205 4.26 4.29 15.16
C LYS A 205 4.98 3.27 16.01
N LEU A 206 4.66 2.01 15.86
CA LEU A 206 5.24 0.94 16.67
C LEU A 206 6.54 0.36 16.10
N LEU A 207 6.68 0.37 14.77
CA LEU A 207 7.77 -0.30 14.07
C LEU A 207 8.88 0.62 13.56
N HIS A 208 8.78 1.96 13.64
CA HIS A 208 9.75 2.87 13.00
C HIS A 208 11.23 2.60 13.36
N LYS A 209 11.52 2.06 14.55
CA LYS A 209 12.88 1.66 14.96
C LYS A 209 13.27 0.24 14.55
N ARG A 210 12.32 -0.54 14.06
CA ARG A 210 12.46 -1.96 13.70
C ARG A 210 12.12 -2.21 12.23
N MET A 211 11.92 -1.16 11.44
CA MET A 211 11.61 -1.22 10.02
C MET A 211 12.88 -1.04 9.20
N LEU A 212 13.18 -1.99 8.32
CA LEU A 212 14.26 -1.89 7.35
C LEU A 212 13.78 -1.05 6.16
N VAL A 213 14.51 0.01 5.82
CA VAL A 213 14.18 0.85 4.67
C VAL A 213 14.75 0.23 3.39
N LEU A 214 13.89 0.02 2.41
CA LEU A 214 14.20 -0.59 1.12
C LEU A 214 14.40 0.46 0.02
N PRO A 215 15.08 0.13 -1.09
CA PRO A 215 15.19 0.99 -2.26
C PRO A 215 13.83 1.40 -2.83
N PRO A 216 13.68 2.64 -3.35
CA PRO A 216 12.40 3.19 -3.80
C PRO A 216 11.79 2.45 -4.99
N LYS A 217 12.57 1.68 -5.75
CA LYS A 217 12.10 0.85 -6.88
C LYS A 217 11.08 -0.22 -6.47
N PHE A 218 10.99 -0.58 -5.18
CA PHE A 218 10.07 -1.60 -4.67
C PHE A 218 8.70 -1.06 -4.25
N ASN A 219 8.51 0.26 -4.22
CA ASN A 219 7.20 0.89 -4.02
C ASN A 219 7.21 2.31 -4.59
N LEU A 220 7.43 2.44 -5.91
CA LEU A 220 7.48 3.74 -6.57
C LEU A 220 6.06 4.32 -6.69
N MET A 221 5.70 5.25 -5.82
CA MET A 221 4.37 5.83 -5.74
C MET A 221 4.10 6.83 -6.88
N THR A 222 2.83 7.16 -7.09
CA THR A 222 2.40 8.12 -8.13
C THR A 222 3.12 9.46 -8.01
N LEU A 223 3.38 9.92 -6.79
CA LEU A 223 4.06 11.18 -6.53
C LEU A 223 5.45 11.23 -7.18
N GLU A 224 6.28 10.21 -6.97
CA GLU A 224 7.62 10.12 -7.56
C GLU A 224 7.53 9.99 -9.08
N GLN A 225 6.54 9.27 -9.59
CA GLN A 225 6.36 9.10 -11.04
C GLN A 225 6.00 10.40 -11.75
N VAL A 226 5.28 11.30 -11.08
CA VAL A 226 4.77 12.56 -11.65
C VAL A 226 5.72 13.72 -11.41
N LEU A 227 6.29 13.87 -10.23
CA LEU A 227 7.12 14.99 -9.84
C LEU A 227 8.59 14.74 -10.13
N SER A 228 9.32 15.81 -10.47
CA SER A 228 10.79 15.82 -10.42
C SER A 228 11.27 15.80 -8.97
N TYR A 229 12.52 15.41 -8.75
CA TYR A 229 13.11 15.37 -7.41
C TYR A 229 13.03 16.74 -6.70
N LYS A 230 13.32 17.82 -7.41
CA LYS A 230 13.20 19.20 -6.87
C LYS A 230 11.76 19.58 -6.50
N GLU A 231 10.78 19.09 -7.27
CA GLU A 231 9.36 19.30 -6.97
C GLU A 231 8.91 18.50 -5.76
N ILE A 232 9.41 17.28 -5.58
CA ILE A 232 9.16 16.46 -4.37
C ILE A 232 9.62 17.23 -3.13
N TRP A 233 10.85 17.75 -3.15
CA TRP A 233 11.39 18.56 -2.05
C TRP A 233 10.56 19.82 -1.77
N LYS A 234 10.11 20.52 -2.81
CA LYS A 234 9.24 21.70 -2.65
C LYS A 234 7.86 21.34 -2.08
N PHE A 235 7.33 20.18 -2.46
CA PHE A 235 5.99 19.75 -2.03
C PHE A 235 5.97 19.12 -0.64
N ARG A 236 6.88 18.18 -0.40
CA ARG A 236 6.87 17.35 0.80
C ARG A 236 7.79 17.85 1.91
N GLN A 237 8.92 18.52 1.55
CA GLN A 237 9.98 18.93 2.46
C GLN A 237 10.44 17.77 3.36
N PRO A 238 10.83 16.63 2.77
CA PRO A 238 11.12 15.42 3.52
C PRO A 238 12.31 15.64 4.46
N VAL A 239 12.29 14.96 5.60
CA VAL A 239 13.39 14.99 6.59
C VAL A 239 14.28 13.77 6.48
N HIS A 240 13.74 12.67 5.99
CA HIS A 240 14.42 11.44 5.64
C HIS A 240 13.93 11.01 4.26
N TYR A 241 14.83 10.84 3.30
CA TYR A 241 14.45 10.47 1.95
C TYR A 241 15.65 9.99 1.14
N TYR A 242 15.37 9.41 -0.01
CA TYR A 242 16.35 8.92 -0.97
C TYR A 242 17.09 10.06 -1.68
N THR A 243 18.24 9.76 -2.25
CA THR A 243 18.97 10.67 -3.12
C THR A 243 18.28 10.83 -4.48
N GLU A 244 18.60 11.92 -5.21
CA GLU A 244 18.07 12.13 -6.57
C GLU A 244 18.44 10.98 -7.51
N LYS A 245 19.64 10.41 -7.35
CA LYS A 245 20.12 9.27 -8.15
C LYS A 245 19.25 8.02 -7.90
N GLU A 246 18.96 7.68 -6.66
CA GLU A 246 18.13 6.53 -6.29
C GLU A 246 16.69 6.67 -6.82
N ILE A 247 16.10 7.86 -6.70
CA ILE A 247 14.76 8.13 -7.25
C ILE A 247 14.78 8.05 -8.78
N GLN A 248 15.80 8.59 -9.45
CA GLN A 248 15.89 8.53 -10.91
C GLN A 248 16.09 7.09 -11.39
N GLU A 249 16.90 6.29 -10.70
CA GLU A 249 17.09 4.88 -10.99
C GLU A 249 15.78 4.09 -10.81
N ALA A 250 15.06 4.33 -9.71
CA ALA A 250 13.76 3.72 -9.48
C ALA A 250 12.72 4.08 -10.55
N LYS A 251 12.74 5.32 -11.07
CA LYS A 251 11.86 5.75 -12.18
C LYS A 251 12.20 5.05 -13.48
N ASN A 252 13.48 4.82 -13.75
CA ASN A 252 13.95 4.17 -14.98
C ASN A 252 13.72 2.64 -14.94
N HIS A 253 13.87 2.04 -13.76
CA HIS A 253 13.80 0.60 -13.54
C HIS A 253 12.89 0.23 -12.36
N PRO A 254 11.59 0.60 -12.38
CA PRO A 254 10.69 0.27 -11.29
C PRO A 254 10.44 -1.23 -11.22
N VAL A 255 10.51 -1.81 -10.03
CA VAL A 255 10.12 -3.20 -9.79
C VAL A 255 8.66 -3.28 -9.40
N ILE A 256 8.23 -2.44 -8.45
CA ILE A 256 6.83 -2.31 -8.05
C ILE A 256 6.44 -0.83 -8.09
N THR A 257 5.34 -0.53 -8.77
CA THR A 257 4.75 0.81 -8.77
C THR A 257 3.44 0.80 -8.01
N HIS A 258 3.21 1.84 -7.21
CA HIS A 258 2.00 2.01 -6.45
C HIS A 258 1.18 3.18 -7.01
N THR A 259 -0.05 2.90 -7.43
CA THR A 259 -0.89 3.85 -8.16
C THR A 259 -1.76 4.68 -7.21
N THR A 260 -1.11 5.27 -6.22
CA THR A 260 -1.75 6.08 -5.18
C THR A 260 -2.53 7.26 -5.75
N ASN A 261 -3.51 7.74 -4.98
CA ASN A 261 -4.16 9.01 -5.29
C ASN A 261 -3.15 10.16 -5.21
N PHE A 262 -3.12 10.95 -6.26
CA PHE A 262 -2.30 12.15 -6.28
C PHE A 262 -3.11 13.35 -6.80
N PHE A 263 -3.00 14.51 -6.17
CA PHE A 263 -3.86 15.65 -6.45
C PHE A 263 -3.79 16.14 -7.90
N TYR A 264 -2.67 15.88 -8.59
CA TYR A 264 -2.44 16.29 -9.97
C TYR A 264 -2.95 15.27 -11.00
N ILE A 265 -3.35 14.07 -10.58
CA ILE A 265 -3.95 13.03 -11.41
C ILE A 265 -5.47 13.11 -11.29
N ARG A 266 -6.15 13.30 -12.43
CA ARG A 266 -7.62 13.48 -12.44
C ARG A 266 -8.38 12.20 -12.21
N LYS A 267 -7.92 11.12 -12.81
CA LYS A 267 -8.61 9.82 -12.79
C LYS A 267 -7.70 8.74 -12.25
N ARG A 268 -8.28 7.82 -11.50
CA ARG A 268 -7.56 6.62 -11.03
C ARG A 268 -7.07 5.82 -12.24
N ILE A 269 -6.01 5.04 -12.04
CA ILE A 269 -5.37 4.27 -13.12
C ILE A 269 -6.34 3.33 -13.85
N PHE A 270 -7.34 2.79 -13.16
CA PHE A 270 -8.33 1.87 -13.69
C PHE A 270 -9.50 2.56 -14.44
N GLU A 271 -9.68 3.87 -14.31
CA GLU A 271 -10.75 4.61 -14.99
C GLU A 271 -10.41 4.87 -16.46
N GLU A 272 -11.42 4.87 -17.32
CA GLU A 272 -11.23 5.20 -18.73
C GLU A 272 -10.73 6.64 -18.90
N GLY A 273 -9.75 6.82 -19.80
CA GLY A 273 -9.11 8.12 -20.05
C GLY A 273 -8.27 8.63 -18.87
N SER A 274 -7.78 7.74 -18.01
CA SER A 274 -6.84 8.09 -16.94
C SER A 274 -5.55 8.68 -17.50
N ASP A 275 -5.10 9.77 -16.86
CA ASP A 275 -3.83 10.48 -17.13
C ASP A 275 -2.67 9.96 -16.25
N HIS A 276 -2.85 8.82 -15.59
CA HIS A 276 -1.82 8.21 -14.75
C HIS A 276 -0.63 7.70 -15.59
N PRO A 277 0.63 7.95 -15.21
CA PRO A 277 1.83 7.53 -15.98
C PRO A 277 1.84 6.03 -16.33
N GLN A 278 1.35 5.18 -15.43
CA GLN A 278 1.32 3.73 -15.61
C GLN A 278 0.06 3.20 -16.33
N ARG A 279 -0.80 4.07 -16.85
CA ARG A 279 -2.05 3.65 -17.52
C ARG A 279 -1.82 2.61 -18.63
N LYS A 280 -0.76 2.76 -19.42
CA LYS A 280 -0.41 1.80 -20.50
C LYS A 280 -0.12 0.41 -19.94
N ASN A 281 0.63 0.32 -18.85
CA ASN A 281 0.94 -0.95 -18.19
C ASN A 281 -0.32 -1.56 -17.57
N TYR A 282 -1.16 -0.77 -16.90
CA TYR A 282 -2.44 -1.26 -16.37
C TYR A 282 -3.29 -1.88 -17.47
N VAL A 283 -3.50 -1.19 -18.59
CA VAL A 283 -4.28 -1.70 -19.72
C VAL A 283 -3.65 -2.96 -20.34
N LYS A 284 -2.32 -3.01 -20.42
CA LYS A 284 -1.60 -4.21 -20.89
C LYS A 284 -1.94 -5.45 -20.05
N TYR A 285 -1.83 -5.33 -18.71
CA TYR A 285 -2.11 -6.47 -17.82
C TYR A 285 -3.61 -6.75 -17.70
N ARG A 286 -4.47 -5.74 -17.71
CA ARG A 286 -5.93 -5.91 -17.72
C ARG A 286 -6.41 -6.76 -18.89
N LYS A 287 -5.82 -6.58 -20.08
CA LYS A 287 -6.12 -7.40 -21.28
C LYS A 287 -5.83 -8.90 -21.10
N LEU A 288 -5.04 -9.27 -20.11
CA LEU A 288 -4.71 -10.66 -19.81
C LEU A 288 -5.64 -11.28 -18.74
N THR A 289 -6.56 -10.50 -18.21
CA THR A 289 -7.53 -10.89 -17.18
C THR A 289 -8.93 -11.15 -17.76
N PRO A 290 -9.83 -11.81 -17.03
CA PRO A 290 -11.24 -11.97 -17.42
C PRO A 290 -12.04 -10.66 -17.53
N TRP A 291 -11.49 -9.53 -17.14
CA TRP A 291 -12.11 -8.20 -17.29
C TRP A 291 -11.70 -7.48 -18.58
N ALA A 292 -10.97 -8.13 -19.48
CA ALA A 292 -10.42 -7.53 -20.71
C ALA A 292 -11.47 -6.84 -21.58
N THR A 293 -12.67 -7.42 -21.67
CA THR A 293 -13.78 -6.96 -22.53
C THR A 293 -14.86 -6.18 -21.78
N GLU A 294 -14.75 -6.07 -20.46
CA GLU A 294 -15.72 -5.32 -19.65
C GLU A 294 -15.43 -3.82 -19.73
N PRO A 295 -16.43 -2.95 -19.49
CA PRO A 295 -16.20 -1.52 -19.32
C PRO A 295 -15.16 -1.25 -18.23
N ALA A 296 -14.39 -0.18 -18.39
CA ALA A 296 -13.44 0.23 -17.36
C ALA A 296 -14.19 0.62 -16.08
N MET A 297 -13.65 0.24 -14.93
CA MET A 297 -14.21 0.64 -13.64
C MET A 297 -14.25 2.16 -13.53
N SER A 298 -15.35 2.71 -13.02
CA SER A 298 -15.53 4.15 -12.81
C SER A 298 -15.79 4.40 -11.33
N MET A 299 -15.09 5.38 -10.77
CA MET A 299 -15.36 5.84 -9.40
C MET A 299 -16.38 6.97 -9.43
N ASN A 300 -17.44 6.82 -8.65
CA ASN A 300 -18.44 7.89 -8.48
C ASN A 300 -17.79 9.09 -7.78
N SER A 301 -17.38 10.08 -8.57
CA SER A 301 -16.90 11.35 -8.02
C SER A 301 -18.04 12.37 -7.99
N THR A 302 -18.19 13.04 -6.85
CA THR A 302 -19.16 14.15 -6.74
C THR A 302 -18.78 15.28 -7.69
N PHE A 303 -19.75 16.13 -8.05
CA PHE A 303 -19.52 17.32 -8.88
C PHE A 303 -18.41 18.21 -8.28
N LYS A 304 -18.44 18.40 -6.95
CA LYS A 304 -17.42 19.17 -6.22
C LYS A 304 -16.02 18.56 -6.37
N GLN A 305 -15.89 17.25 -6.24
CA GLN A 305 -14.60 16.55 -6.41
C GLN A 305 -14.07 16.66 -7.85
N ARG A 306 -14.97 16.61 -8.86
CA ARG A 306 -14.58 16.81 -10.27
C ARG A 306 -14.07 18.22 -10.54
N ILE A 307 -14.76 19.25 -10.04
CA ILE A 307 -14.30 20.64 -10.14
C ILE A 307 -12.95 20.79 -9.47
N GLN A 308 -12.79 20.29 -8.24
CA GLN A 308 -11.53 20.37 -7.49
C GLN A 308 -10.36 19.72 -8.27
N LYS A 309 -10.54 18.52 -8.81
CA LYS A 309 -9.54 17.84 -9.63
C LYS A 309 -9.18 18.62 -10.90
N ASN A 310 -10.16 19.24 -11.56
CA ASN A 310 -9.92 20.07 -12.75
C ASN A 310 -9.15 21.35 -12.41
N ILE A 311 -9.47 22.01 -11.29
CA ILE A 311 -8.73 23.20 -10.82
C ILE A 311 -7.26 22.86 -10.63
N TRP A 312 -6.95 21.74 -9.93
CA TRP A 312 -5.58 21.29 -9.75
C TRP A 312 -4.87 21.01 -11.07
N HIS A 313 -5.54 20.40 -12.01
CA HIS A 313 -4.97 20.02 -13.31
C HIS A 313 -4.70 21.25 -14.21
N TRP A 314 -5.56 22.27 -14.18
CA TRP A 314 -5.39 23.48 -14.99
C TRP A 314 -4.45 24.49 -14.34
N MET A 315 -4.22 24.39 -13.05
CA MET A 315 -3.28 25.25 -12.36
C MET A 315 -1.85 24.99 -12.86
N PRO A 316 -1.06 26.05 -13.15
CA PRO A 316 0.36 25.87 -13.45
C PRO A 316 1.05 25.03 -12.36
N ARG A 317 1.81 24.03 -12.75
CA ARG A 317 2.35 22.99 -11.84
C ARG A 317 3.10 23.56 -10.64
N PHE A 318 3.89 24.61 -10.85
CA PHE A 318 4.63 25.26 -9.77
C PHE A 318 3.70 25.92 -8.72
N MET A 319 2.54 26.44 -9.17
CA MET A 319 1.53 27.01 -8.27
C MET A 319 0.79 25.88 -7.53
N ALA A 320 0.40 24.83 -8.23
CA ALA A 320 -0.24 23.66 -7.64
C ALA A 320 0.62 23.08 -6.52
N ILE A 321 1.92 22.94 -6.72
CA ILE A 321 2.88 22.46 -5.72
C ILE A 321 2.93 23.39 -4.49
N LYS A 322 2.99 24.71 -4.69
CA LYS A 322 3.00 25.69 -3.59
C LYS A 322 1.72 25.63 -2.77
N VAL A 323 0.56 25.61 -3.43
CA VAL A 323 -0.74 25.53 -2.76
C VAL A 323 -0.88 24.20 -2.02
N ALA A 324 -0.52 23.10 -2.64
CA ALA A 324 -0.57 21.78 -2.01
C ALA A 324 0.36 21.69 -0.77
N ASN A 325 1.57 22.25 -0.85
CA ASN A 325 2.48 22.34 0.29
C ASN A 325 1.86 23.17 1.42
N PHE A 326 1.32 24.34 1.13
CA PHE A 326 0.66 25.21 2.11
C PHE A 326 -0.53 24.49 2.80
N VAL A 327 -1.40 23.87 2.00
CA VAL A 327 -2.55 23.10 2.54
C VAL A 327 -2.07 21.99 3.47
N ARG A 328 -1.02 21.26 3.09
CA ARG A 328 -0.49 20.13 3.86
C ARG A 328 0.14 20.58 5.19
N ASN A 329 0.96 21.62 5.15
CA ASN A 329 1.81 21.97 6.29
C ASN A 329 1.15 23.01 7.23
N GLU A 330 0.24 23.84 6.72
CA GLU A 330 -0.39 24.91 7.50
C GLU A 330 -1.88 24.68 7.78
N VAL A 331 -2.64 24.22 6.78
CA VAL A 331 -4.09 24.12 6.90
C VAL A 331 -4.50 22.82 7.61
N ARG A 332 -4.01 21.67 7.11
CA ARG A 332 -4.36 20.36 7.68
C ARG A 332 -4.07 20.26 9.18
N PRO A 333 -2.87 20.58 9.67
CA PRO A 333 -2.57 20.45 11.11
C PRO A 333 -3.46 21.31 12.00
N ARG A 334 -3.94 22.46 11.50
CA ARG A 334 -4.88 23.31 12.24
C ARG A 334 -6.30 22.72 12.31
N LEU A 335 -6.73 22.07 11.21
CA LEU A 335 -8.03 21.40 11.18
C LEU A 335 -8.06 20.13 12.04
N GLU A 336 -6.96 19.37 12.02
CA GLU A 336 -6.80 18.18 12.86
C GLU A 336 -6.81 18.56 14.35
N LYS A 337 -6.02 19.56 14.74
CA LYS A 337 -6.01 20.07 16.13
C LYS A 337 -7.40 20.53 16.59
N LYS A 338 -8.16 21.23 15.75
CA LYS A 338 -9.51 21.69 16.10
C LYS A 338 -10.49 20.53 16.34
N ARG A 339 -10.29 19.40 15.62
CA ARG A 339 -11.09 18.19 15.79
C ARG A 339 -10.72 17.40 17.06
N ASP A 340 -9.46 17.52 17.51
CA ASP A 340 -8.99 16.88 18.74
C ASP A 340 -9.38 17.69 19.99
N ASP A 341 -9.69 19.00 19.83
CA ASP A 341 -10.13 19.91 20.89
C ASP A 341 -11.67 19.95 21.06
N GLU A 342 -12.45 19.42 20.10
CA GLU A 342 -13.92 19.25 20.13
C GLU A 342 -14.32 17.84 20.59
#